data_8ef6f4143bc63d28af234b7183f9f840
#
_entry.id   8ef6f4143bc63d28af234b7183f9f840
#
_cell.length_a   1.000
_cell.length_b   1.000
_cell.length_c   1.000
_cell.angle_alpha   90.00
_cell.angle_beta   90.00
_cell.angle_gamma   90.00
#
_symmetry.space_group_name_H-M   'P 1'
#
loop_
_entity.id
_entity.type
_entity.pdbx_description
1 polymer ?
#
loop_
_entity_poly.entity_id
_entity_poly.type
_entity_poly.pdbx_seq_one_letter_code
_entity_poly.pdbx_strand_id
1 'polypeptide(L)'
;MKLLMLVIFFAIMVSVGIYARKHATSVDGYVLGGRSVGPWLTAFAYGTSYFSAVVFVGYAGQFGWKYGLASTWIGIGNAIIGSLLAWVVLGRRTKVMTQHLNSKTMPDFFGERYGSEALKITASAIVFIFLVPYTASVYNGLSRLFGMAFNIPYKYCVIGMAVFTGIYVILGGYMATAINDFIQGIIMLGGIVAVILAVLNGQGGFIQAIKTMAEIPSDVPVTMGQPGAFTSFFGPDPLNLLGVVILTSLGTWGLPQMVGKFYAIKDEKSINTGTVISTLFAIVISGGCYFLGGFGRLFDAPELHDEAGNMIFDGIIPHMLSTLPDILIGIVVVLVLSASMSTLASLVLTSSSTLTLDFLKDNVVKDMSEKKQVRTMQVMVVFFIVLSVVIAMDPPTFIAQLMGISWGALAGAFLAPFMYGLYWKGVTRAAVWASFAAGVGITVLNLFFHFIASPINAGAVAMVAGLIVVPVVSVLTPKLKKDRVDEIFACYDEKVTITKKRSLEQN
;
A
#
# COMPACT_ATOMS: atom_id res chain seq x y z
N MET A 1 5.83 11.57 -28.74
CA MET A 1 6.36 10.37 -28.07
C MET A 1 5.59 10.04 -26.80
N LYS A 2 5.49 10.96 -25.81
CA LYS A 2 4.78 10.78 -24.52
C LYS A 2 3.34 10.24 -24.69
N LEU A 3 2.54 10.86 -25.60
CA LEU A 3 1.15 10.44 -25.84
C LEU A 3 1.03 9.02 -26.42
N LEU A 4 1.95 8.65 -27.32
CA LEU A 4 1.98 7.28 -27.89
C LEU A 4 2.27 6.24 -26.80
N MET A 5 3.21 6.51 -25.90
CA MET A 5 3.51 5.62 -24.77
C MET A 5 2.30 5.42 -23.86
N LEU A 6 1.52 6.50 -23.61
CA LEU A 6 0.27 6.41 -22.85
C LEU A 6 -0.79 5.58 -23.53
N VAL A 7 -1.01 5.79 -24.82
CA VAL A 7 -2.01 5.02 -25.59
C VAL A 7 -1.67 3.54 -25.58
N ILE A 8 -0.40 3.18 -25.81
CA ILE A 8 0.07 1.79 -25.73
C ILE A 8 -0.14 1.23 -24.32
N PHE A 9 0.24 1.97 -23.30
CA PHE A 9 0.08 1.54 -21.90
C PHE A 9 -1.39 1.23 -21.58
N PHE A 10 -2.31 2.16 -21.85
CA PHE A 10 -3.73 1.95 -21.59
C PHE A 10 -4.34 0.83 -22.44
N ALA A 11 -3.93 0.70 -23.68
CA ALA A 11 -4.39 -0.39 -24.56
C ALA A 11 -4.00 -1.76 -23.97
N ILE A 12 -2.77 -1.91 -23.44
CA ILE A 12 -2.32 -3.13 -22.78
C ILE A 12 -3.18 -3.39 -21.54
N MET A 13 -3.37 -2.40 -20.66
CA MET A 13 -4.12 -2.56 -19.40
C MET A 13 -5.57 -2.99 -19.64
N VAL A 14 -6.27 -2.37 -20.61
CA VAL A 14 -7.64 -2.72 -20.98
C VAL A 14 -7.70 -4.12 -21.61
N SER A 15 -6.74 -4.46 -22.47
CA SER A 15 -6.65 -5.79 -23.10
C SER A 15 -6.50 -6.90 -22.06
N VAL A 16 -5.67 -6.68 -21.05
CA VAL A 16 -5.54 -7.60 -19.91
C VAL A 16 -6.85 -7.70 -19.12
N GLY A 17 -7.55 -6.58 -18.90
CA GLY A 17 -8.87 -6.58 -18.26
C GLY A 17 -9.89 -7.45 -19.00
N ILE A 18 -9.96 -7.32 -20.33
CA ILE A 18 -10.83 -8.12 -21.19
C ILE A 18 -10.42 -9.62 -21.14
N TYR A 19 -9.12 -9.91 -21.23
CA TYR A 19 -8.61 -11.28 -21.13
C TYR A 19 -8.96 -11.95 -19.80
N ALA A 20 -8.78 -11.22 -18.70
CA ALA A 20 -8.98 -11.73 -17.35
C ALA A 20 -10.47 -11.88 -16.96
N ARG A 21 -11.40 -11.29 -17.72
CA ARG A 21 -12.86 -11.34 -17.45
C ARG A 21 -13.39 -12.75 -17.23
N LYS A 22 -12.83 -13.75 -17.92
CA LYS A 22 -13.21 -15.15 -17.76
C LYS A 22 -12.95 -15.71 -16.36
N HIS A 23 -12.03 -15.13 -15.57
CA HIS A 23 -11.71 -15.53 -14.21
C HIS A 23 -12.54 -14.78 -13.15
N ALA A 24 -13.29 -13.77 -13.53
CA ALA A 24 -14.05 -12.89 -12.65
C ALA A 24 -15.54 -13.25 -12.54
N THR A 25 -15.90 -14.51 -12.79
CA THR A 25 -17.30 -14.98 -12.85
C THR A 25 -17.86 -15.44 -11.50
N SER A 26 -16.99 -15.82 -10.56
CA SER A 26 -17.33 -16.19 -9.17
C SER A 26 -16.78 -15.16 -8.17
N VAL A 27 -17.28 -15.19 -6.95
CA VAL A 27 -16.77 -14.33 -5.87
C VAL A 27 -15.29 -14.59 -5.61
N ASP A 28 -14.88 -15.85 -5.47
CA ASP A 28 -13.47 -16.22 -5.25
C ASP A 28 -12.59 -15.83 -6.44
N GLY A 29 -13.08 -15.98 -7.65
CA GLY A 29 -12.39 -15.54 -8.87
C GLY A 29 -12.21 -14.02 -8.90
N TYR A 30 -13.25 -13.27 -8.58
CA TYR A 30 -13.24 -11.81 -8.62
C TYR A 30 -12.36 -11.19 -7.52
N VAL A 31 -12.42 -11.71 -6.29
CA VAL A 31 -11.75 -11.14 -5.10
C VAL A 31 -10.35 -11.69 -4.90
N LEU A 32 -10.12 -12.99 -5.16
CA LEU A 32 -8.89 -13.72 -4.81
C LEU A 32 -8.21 -14.43 -6.00
N GLY A 33 -8.70 -14.22 -7.23
CA GLY A 33 -8.17 -14.94 -8.39
C GLY A 33 -8.28 -16.46 -8.26
N GLY A 34 -9.31 -16.95 -7.54
CA GLY A 34 -9.51 -18.36 -7.26
C GLY A 34 -8.47 -19.00 -6.34
N ARG A 35 -7.73 -18.21 -5.55
CA ARG A 35 -6.62 -18.65 -4.67
C ARG A 35 -5.54 -19.48 -5.41
N SER A 36 -5.35 -19.20 -6.69
CA SER A 36 -4.46 -19.96 -7.59
C SER A 36 -3.34 -19.13 -8.20
N VAL A 37 -3.10 -17.94 -7.66
CA VAL A 37 -2.14 -16.96 -8.20
C VAL A 37 -0.70 -17.40 -7.90
N GLY A 38 0.10 -17.47 -8.96
CA GLY A 38 1.50 -17.90 -8.86
C GLY A 38 2.41 -16.89 -8.14
N PRO A 39 3.65 -17.32 -7.77
CA PRO A 39 4.55 -16.52 -6.94
C PRO A 39 4.97 -15.19 -7.58
N TRP A 40 5.22 -15.17 -8.87
CA TRP A 40 5.62 -13.96 -9.60
C TRP A 40 4.50 -12.90 -9.60
N LEU A 41 3.29 -13.30 -10.00
CA LEU A 41 2.15 -12.39 -10.00
C LEU A 41 1.84 -11.88 -8.59
N THR A 42 1.89 -12.75 -7.57
CA THR A 42 1.61 -12.34 -6.20
C THR A 42 2.68 -11.40 -5.64
N ALA A 43 3.96 -11.68 -5.89
CA ALA A 43 5.06 -10.85 -5.42
C ALA A 43 5.07 -9.46 -6.07
N PHE A 44 4.83 -9.40 -7.38
CA PHE A 44 4.70 -8.13 -8.09
C PHE A 44 3.44 -7.37 -7.65
N ALA A 45 2.30 -8.06 -7.50
CA ALA A 45 1.08 -7.45 -6.99
C ALA A 45 1.25 -6.89 -5.56
N TYR A 46 2.03 -7.57 -4.71
CA TYR A 46 2.40 -7.06 -3.39
C TYR A 46 3.27 -5.80 -3.52
N GLY A 47 4.37 -5.89 -4.26
CA GLY A 47 5.32 -4.79 -4.42
C GLY A 47 4.71 -3.54 -5.07
N THR A 48 3.99 -3.70 -6.18
CA THR A 48 3.37 -2.56 -6.89
C THR A 48 2.21 -1.93 -6.11
N SER A 49 1.47 -2.72 -5.33
CA SER A 49 0.43 -2.18 -4.44
C SER A 49 1.01 -1.43 -3.24
N TYR A 50 2.26 -1.72 -2.87
CA TYR A 50 2.98 -1.05 -1.79
C TYR A 50 3.51 0.32 -2.23
N PHE A 51 4.09 0.40 -3.43
CA PHE A 51 4.80 1.59 -3.91
C PHE A 51 4.04 2.29 -5.03
N SER A 52 3.31 3.33 -4.66
CA SER A 52 2.49 4.15 -5.56
C SER A 52 3.10 5.52 -5.81
N ALA A 53 2.37 6.39 -6.54
CA ALA A 53 2.71 7.81 -6.62
C ALA A 53 2.86 8.50 -5.26
N VAL A 54 2.20 7.99 -4.21
CA VAL A 54 2.38 8.52 -2.85
C VAL A 54 3.81 8.36 -2.38
N VAL A 55 4.44 7.20 -2.64
CA VAL A 55 5.84 6.98 -2.31
C VAL A 55 6.75 7.77 -3.24
N PHE A 56 6.51 7.69 -4.55
CA PHE A 56 7.40 8.27 -5.55
C PHE A 56 7.35 9.81 -5.58
N VAL A 57 6.18 10.42 -5.44
CA VAL A 57 6.00 11.88 -5.47
C VAL A 57 5.95 12.46 -4.06
N GLY A 58 5.00 12.01 -3.24
CA GLY A 58 4.75 12.58 -1.93
C GLY A 58 5.85 12.29 -0.91
N TYR A 59 6.08 10.99 -0.63
CA TYR A 59 7.02 10.58 0.41
C TYR A 59 8.48 10.84 0.01
N ALA A 60 8.88 10.50 -1.21
CA ALA A 60 10.23 10.77 -1.69
C ALA A 60 10.55 12.27 -1.66
N GLY A 61 9.62 13.13 -2.10
CA GLY A 61 9.79 14.58 -2.04
C GLY A 61 9.88 15.09 -0.60
N GLN A 62 8.86 14.82 0.22
CA GLN A 62 8.80 15.34 1.60
C GLN A 62 9.92 14.82 2.49
N PHE A 63 10.19 13.50 2.48
CA PHE A 63 11.19 12.92 3.37
C PHE A 63 12.60 13.09 2.85
N GLY A 64 12.78 13.11 1.53
CA GLY A 64 14.04 13.49 0.92
C GLY A 64 14.46 14.91 1.29
N TRP A 65 13.54 15.86 1.23
CA TRP A 65 13.76 17.23 1.69
C TRP A 65 14.13 17.32 3.17
N LYS A 66 13.35 16.61 4.03
CA LYS A 66 13.53 16.66 5.49
C LYS A 66 14.79 15.94 5.98
N TYR A 67 15.12 14.80 5.39
CA TYR A 67 16.16 13.91 5.93
C TYR A 67 17.37 13.74 5.00
N GLY A 68 17.35 14.33 3.80
CA GLY A 68 18.41 14.14 2.82
C GLY A 68 18.59 12.67 2.44
N LEU A 69 19.83 12.24 2.24
CA LEU A 69 20.16 10.86 1.86
C LEU A 69 19.75 9.81 2.91
N ALA A 70 19.62 10.21 4.19
CA ALA A 70 19.13 9.31 5.23
C ALA A 70 17.68 8.85 5.03
N SER A 71 16.89 9.53 4.17
CA SER A 71 15.57 9.03 3.75
C SER A 71 15.63 7.62 3.14
N THR A 72 16.78 7.20 2.60
CA THR A 72 17.01 5.84 2.09
C THR A 72 16.75 4.76 3.16
N TRP A 73 16.89 5.08 4.46
CA TRP A 73 16.53 4.16 5.54
C TRP A 73 15.06 3.76 5.53
N ILE A 74 14.18 4.63 5.03
CA ILE A 74 12.76 4.29 4.84
C ILE A 74 12.63 3.17 3.81
N GLY A 75 13.36 3.27 2.70
CA GLY A 75 13.40 2.23 1.67
C GLY A 75 13.96 0.89 2.17
N ILE A 76 15.03 0.93 2.97
CA ILE A 76 15.62 -0.25 3.61
C ILE A 76 14.61 -0.89 4.60
N GLY A 77 13.97 -0.09 5.42
CA GLY A 77 12.92 -0.56 6.34
C GLY A 77 11.75 -1.22 5.59
N ASN A 78 11.30 -0.60 4.51
CA ASN A 78 10.24 -1.14 3.66
C ASN A 78 10.63 -2.48 3.02
N ALA A 79 11.88 -2.65 2.60
CA ALA A 79 12.35 -3.90 2.02
C ALA A 79 12.50 -5.00 3.07
N ILE A 80 13.08 -4.69 4.23
CA ILE A 80 13.36 -5.69 5.28
C ILE A 80 12.10 -5.96 6.11
N ILE A 81 11.49 -4.92 6.70
CA ILE A 81 10.36 -5.10 7.60
C ILE A 81 9.05 -5.21 6.80
N GLY A 82 8.83 -4.28 5.86
CA GLY A 82 7.58 -4.20 5.11
C GLY A 82 7.40 -5.29 4.06
N SER A 83 8.50 -5.88 3.54
CA SER A 83 8.44 -6.97 2.57
C SER A 83 9.00 -8.27 3.16
N LEU A 84 10.30 -8.42 3.35
CA LEU A 84 10.91 -9.69 3.77
C LEU A 84 10.23 -10.29 5.02
N LEU A 85 10.21 -9.53 6.13
CA LEU A 85 9.60 -10.03 7.37
C LEU A 85 8.09 -10.20 7.27
N ALA A 86 7.38 -9.33 6.54
CA ALA A 86 5.94 -9.49 6.32
C ALA A 86 5.62 -10.83 5.62
N TRP A 87 6.37 -11.19 4.58
CA TRP A 87 6.20 -12.46 3.88
C TRP A 87 6.56 -13.67 4.76
N VAL A 88 7.67 -13.59 5.50
CA VAL A 88 8.13 -14.68 6.38
C VAL A 88 7.16 -14.90 7.54
N VAL A 89 6.73 -13.81 8.19
CA VAL A 89 5.88 -13.89 9.37
C VAL A 89 4.42 -14.15 8.98
N LEU A 90 3.87 -13.37 8.04
CA LEU A 90 2.43 -13.45 7.74
C LEU A 90 2.11 -14.47 6.64
N GLY A 91 2.94 -14.59 5.60
CA GLY A 91 2.58 -15.26 4.36
C GLY A 91 1.96 -16.65 4.53
N ARG A 92 2.72 -17.60 5.11
CA ARG A 92 2.25 -18.99 5.29
C ARG A 92 1.05 -19.08 6.22
N ARG A 93 1.13 -18.44 7.38
CA ARG A 93 0.07 -18.53 8.39
C ARG A 93 -1.23 -17.89 7.92
N THR A 94 -1.15 -16.77 7.24
CA THR A 94 -2.31 -16.14 6.61
C THR A 94 -2.94 -17.06 5.58
N LYS A 95 -2.15 -17.61 4.65
CA LYS A 95 -2.66 -18.51 3.61
C LYS A 95 -3.42 -19.71 4.20
N VAL A 96 -2.79 -20.40 5.14
CA VAL A 96 -3.34 -21.63 5.71
C VAL A 96 -4.61 -21.34 6.53
N MET A 97 -4.56 -20.39 7.48
CA MET A 97 -5.71 -20.11 8.34
C MET A 97 -6.89 -19.49 7.57
N THR A 98 -6.65 -18.58 6.64
CA THR A 98 -7.75 -17.97 5.85
C THR A 98 -8.39 -18.95 4.88
N GLN A 99 -7.65 -19.95 4.41
CA GLN A 99 -8.20 -21.03 3.61
C GLN A 99 -9.06 -21.97 4.47
N HIS A 100 -8.59 -22.34 5.67
CA HIS A 100 -9.33 -23.16 6.63
C HIS A 100 -10.63 -22.47 7.08
N LEU A 101 -10.58 -21.20 7.42
CA LEU A 101 -11.74 -20.38 7.79
C LEU A 101 -12.63 -19.99 6.60
N ASN A 102 -12.22 -20.30 5.37
CA ASN A 102 -12.87 -19.83 4.13
C ASN A 102 -13.08 -18.31 4.08
N SER A 103 -12.26 -17.55 4.80
CA SER A 103 -12.37 -16.08 4.82
C SER A 103 -11.81 -15.46 3.55
N LYS A 104 -12.53 -14.46 3.00
CA LYS A 104 -12.20 -13.81 1.71
C LYS A 104 -11.60 -12.44 1.86
N THR A 105 -11.84 -11.80 2.99
CA THR A 105 -11.39 -10.45 3.34
C THR A 105 -10.76 -10.44 4.73
N MET A 106 -10.08 -9.35 5.06
CA MET A 106 -9.53 -9.19 6.40
C MET A 106 -10.62 -8.99 7.48
N PRO A 107 -11.69 -8.21 7.25
CA PRO A 107 -12.84 -8.18 8.17
C PRO A 107 -13.49 -9.55 8.40
N ASP A 108 -13.64 -10.35 7.34
CA ASP A 108 -14.17 -11.70 7.43
C ASP A 108 -13.28 -12.59 8.31
N PHE A 109 -11.96 -12.48 8.20
CA PHE A 109 -11.02 -13.14 9.12
C PHE A 109 -11.28 -12.75 10.58
N PHE A 110 -11.51 -11.47 10.89
CA PHE A 110 -11.83 -11.07 12.26
C PHE A 110 -13.16 -11.66 12.75
N GLY A 111 -14.16 -11.71 11.89
CA GLY A 111 -15.44 -12.36 12.19
C GLY A 111 -15.28 -13.84 12.52
N GLU A 112 -14.64 -14.58 11.65
CA GLU A 112 -14.46 -16.02 11.76
C GLU A 112 -13.48 -16.41 12.88
N ARG A 113 -12.31 -15.78 12.94
CA ARG A 113 -11.27 -16.09 13.94
C ARG A 113 -11.75 -15.83 15.38
N TYR A 114 -12.49 -14.75 15.59
CA TYR A 114 -12.95 -14.34 16.91
C TYR A 114 -14.41 -14.67 17.19
N GLY A 115 -15.16 -15.16 16.22
CA GLY A 115 -16.57 -15.53 16.35
C GLY A 115 -17.46 -14.34 16.69
N SER A 116 -17.28 -13.23 16.00
CA SER A 116 -17.99 -11.98 16.28
C SER A 116 -18.34 -11.22 15.00
N GLU A 117 -19.62 -11.23 14.64
CA GLU A 117 -20.14 -10.48 13.49
C GLU A 117 -19.93 -8.97 13.68
N ALA A 118 -20.05 -8.47 14.91
CA ALA A 118 -19.81 -7.06 15.22
C ALA A 118 -18.37 -6.64 14.90
N LEU A 119 -17.36 -7.49 15.14
CA LEU A 119 -15.98 -7.21 14.74
C LEU A 119 -15.83 -7.15 13.23
N LYS A 120 -16.48 -8.06 12.49
CA LYS A 120 -16.48 -8.10 11.03
C LYS A 120 -17.07 -6.80 10.45
N ILE A 121 -18.25 -6.40 10.92
CA ILE A 121 -18.93 -5.19 10.47
C ILE A 121 -18.09 -3.94 10.77
N THR A 122 -17.55 -3.82 11.98
CA THR A 122 -16.74 -2.66 12.37
C THR A 122 -15.44 -2.61 11.58
N ALA A 123 -14.77 -3.74 11.40
CA ALA A 123 -13.57 -3.81 10.55
C ALA A 123 -13.89 -3.40 9.10
N SER A 124 -15.04 -3.85 8.55
CA SER A 124 -15.49 -3.46 7.22
C SER A 124 -15.70 -1.95 7.09
N ALA A 125 -16.31 -1.32 8.10
CA ALA A 125 -16.49 0.13 8.14
C ALA A 125 -15.15 0.86 8.22
N ILE A 126 -14.22 0.42 9.06
CA ILE A 126 -12.86 0.99 9.18
C ILE A 126 -12.14 0.90 7.84
N VAL A 127 -12.16 -0.27 7.17
CA VAL A 127 -11.54 -0.47 5.85
C VAL A 127 -12.12 0.52 4.84
N PHE A 128 -13.45 0.56 4.71
CA PHE A 128 -14.10 1.41 3.73
C PHE A 128 -13.78 2.90 3.95
N ILE A 129 -13.91 3.39 5.18
CA ILE A 129 -13.71 4.80 5.50
C ILE A 129 -12.26 5.22 5.27
N PHE A 130 -11.29 4.46 5.77
CA PHE A 130 -9.89 4.88 5.76
C PHE A 130 -9.14 4.55 4.47
N LEU A 131 -9.68 3.69 3.58
CA LEU A 131 -9.12 3.53 2.24
C LEU A 131 -9.46 4.71 1.32
N VAL A 132 -10.50 5.51 1.60
CA VAL A 132 -10.86 6.69 0.79
C VAL A 132 -9.75 7.74 0.78
N PRO A 133 -9.24 8.25 1.93
CA PRO A 133 -8.15 9.23 1.91
C PRO A 133 -6.85 8.68 1.31
N TYR A 134 -6.57 7.39 1.46
CA TYR A 134 -5.43 6.77 0.77
C TYR A 134 -5.61 6.82 -0.75
N THR A 135 -6.76 6.43 -1.26
CA THR A 135 -7.06 6.48 -2.70
C THR A 135 -6.98 7.91 -3.23
N ALA A 136 -7.51 8.88 -2.49
CA ALA A 136 -7.41 10.31 -2.83
C ALA A 136 -5.94 10.78 -2.91
N SER A 137 -5.08 10.34 -2.00
CA SER A 137 -3.65 10.68 -2.02
C SER A 137 -2.93 10.13 -3.26
N VAL A 138 -3.30 8.93 -3.73
CA VAL A 138 -2.74 8.34 -4.96
C VAL A 138 -3.19 9.14 -6.19
N TYR A 139 -4.46 9.53 -6.29
CA TYR A 139 -4.94 10.40 -7.35
C TYR A 139 -4.22 11.75 -7.35
N ASN A 140 -4.00 12.35 -6.17
CA ASN A 140 -3.29 13.60 -6.04
C ASN A 140 -1.85 13.50 -6.60
N GLY A 141 -1.06 12.54 -6.15
CA GLY A 141 0.31 12.37 -6.61
C GLY A 141 0.43 12.15 -8.12
N LEU A 142 -0.43 11.29 -8.67
CA LEU A 142 -0.48 11.01 -10.08
C LEU A 142 -0.85 12.25 -10.91
N SER A 143 -1.87 12.99 -10.48
CA SER A 143 -2.38 14.14 -11.22
C SER A 143 -1.41 15.32 -11.24
N ARG A 144 -0.61 15.52 -10.18
CA ARG A 144 0.45 16.53 -10.16
C ARG A 144 1.52 16.23 -11.20
N LEU A 145 1.95 14.98 -11.32
CA LEU A 145 2.93 14.60 -12.33
C LEU A 145 2.37 14.76 -13.76
N PHE A 146 1.10 14.38 -13.99
CA PHE A 146 0.46 14.56 -15.29
C PHE A 146 0.30 16.02 -15.66
N GLY A 147 -0.07 16.87 -14.71
CA GLY A 147 -0.14 18.31 -14.88
C GLY A 147 1.19 18.87 -15.38
N MET A 148 2.30 18.47 -14.74
CA MET A 148 3.66 18.87 -15.14
C MET A 148 4.02 18.34 -16.54
N ALA A 149 3.77 17.06 -16.81
CA ALA A 149 4.23 16.40 -18.05
C ALA A 149 3.47 16.83 -19.31
N PHE A 150 2.19 17.17 -19.20
CA PHE A 150 1.27 17.44 -20.32
C PHE A 150 0.60 18.81 -20.28
N ASN A 151 0.83 19.58 -19.24
CA ASN A 151 0.14 20.86 -19.01
C ASN A 151 -1.40 20.72 -19.03
N ILE A 152 -1.91 19.61 -18.48
CA ILE A 152 -3.34 19.34 -18.35
C ILE A 152 -3.80 19.78 -16.96
N PRO A 153 -4.93 20.49 -16.84
CA PRO A 153 -5.47 20.85 -15.53
C PRO A 153 -5.68 19.63 -14.63
N TYR A 154 -5.27 19.74 -13.39
CA TYR A 154 -5.30 18.69 -12.35
C TYR A 154 -6.62 17.90 -12.32
N LYS A 155 -7.76 18.59 -12.33
CA LYS A 155 -9.09 17.96 -12.24
C LYS A 155 -9.37 16.96 -13.36
N TYR A 156 -8.94 17.25 -14.59
CA TYR A 156 -9.13 16.32 -15.72
C TYR A 156 -8.24 15.08 -15.60
N CYS A 157 -7.03 15.25 -15.04
CA CYS A 157 -6.14 14.11 -14.76
C CYS A 157 -6.78 13.16 -13.74
N VAL A 158 -7.30 13.69 -12.63
CA VAL A 158 -7.98 12.87 -11.60
C VAL A 158 -9.15 12.08 -12.21
N ILE A 159 -10.03 12.74 -12.97
CA ILE A 159 -11.19 12.08 -13.59
C ILE A 159 -10.75 11.01 -14.59
N GLY A 160 -9.79 11.33 -15.47
CA GLY A 160 -9.27 10.37 -16.44
C GLY A 160 -8.72 9.10 -15.80
N MET A 161 -7.89 9.24 -14.76
CA MET A 161 -7.31 8.11 -14.04
C MET A 161 -8.37 7.28 -13.30
N ALA A 162 -9.37 7.95 -12.72
CA ALA A 162 -10.49 7.29 -12.06
C ALA A 162 -11.29 6.40 -13.03
N VAL A 163 -11.61 6.93 -14.22
CA VAL A 163 -12.32 6.19 -15.25
C VAL A 163 -11.52 4.97 -15.74
N PHE A 164 -10.23 5.14 -16.04
CA PHE A 164 -9.39 4.03 -16.50
C PHE A 164 -9.24 2.94 -15.43
N THR A 165 -9.00 3.32 -14.17
CA THR A 165 -8.93 2.36 -13.07
C THR A 165 -10.23 1.58 -12.94
N GLY A 166 -11.37 2.27 -12.96
CA GLY A 166 -12.69 1.65 -12.87
C GLY A 166 -12.93 0.61 -13.97
N ILE A 167 -12.60 0.95 -15.22
CA ILE A 167 -12.84 0.06 -16.37
C ILE A 167 -12.18 -1.30 -16.18
N TYR A 168 -10.86 -1.36 -15.93
CA TYR A 168 -10.20 -2.66 -15.89
C TYR A 168 -10.45 -3.44 -14.61
N VAL A 169 -10.69 -2.77 -13.48
CA VAL A 169 -11.06 -3.44 -12.22
C VAL A 169 -12.45 -4.07 -12.32
N ILE A 170 -13.42 -3.34 -12.88
CA ILE A 170 -14.78 -3.85 -13.11
C ILE A 170 -14.77 -5.07 -14.04
N LEU A 171 -13.97 -5.03 -15.12
CA LEU A 171 -13.93 -6.10 -16.11
C LEU A 171 -13.28 -7.38 -15.60
N GLY A 172 -12.14 -7.29 -14.92
CA GLY A 172 -11.29 -8.46 -14.69
C GLY A 172 -11.02 -8.82 -13.22
N GLY A 173 -11.46 -8.02 -12.26
CA GLY A 173 -11.23 -8.27 -10.81
C GLY A 173 -9.76 -8.51 -10.46
N TYR A 174 -9.51 -9.40 -9.49
CA TYR A 174 -8.16 -9.67 -8.96
C TYR A 174 -7.18 -10.18 -10.02
N MET A 175 -7.59 -11.05 -10.93
CA MET A 175 -6.67 -11.61 -11.93
C MET A 175 -6.20 -10.53 -12.92
N ALA A 176 -7.08 -9.62 -13.32
CA ALA A 176 -6.68 -8.48 -14.17
C ALA A 176 -5.69 -7.58 -13.44
N THR A 177 -5.93 -7.27 -12.16
CA THR A 177 -5.02 -6.46 -11.38
C THR A 177 -3.66 -7.15 -11.24
N ALA A 178 -3.60 -8.44 -10.91
CA ALA A 178 -2.34 -9.17 -10.71
C ALA A 178 -1.48 -9.27 -11.99
N ILE A 179 -2.09 -9.46 -13.16
CA ILE A 179 -1.37 -9.47 -14.45
C ILE A 179 -0.88 -8.06 -14.79
N ASN A 180 -1.73 -7.06 -14.61
CA ASN A 180 -1.34 -5.67 -14.83
C ASN A 180 -0.22 -5.25 -13.86
N ASP A 181 -0.30 -5.63 -12.60
CA ASP A 181 0.72 -5.38 -11.58
C ASP A 181 2.08 -5.97 -11.97
N PHE A 182 2.09 -7.15 -12.60
CA PHE A 182 3.32 -7.75 -13.10
C PHE A 182 3.96 -6.93 -14.23
N ILE A 183 3.19 -6.52 -15.22
CA ILE A 183 3.65 -5.68 -16.34
C ILE A 183 4.13 -4.33 -15.82
N GLN A 184 3.32 -3.70 -14.98
CA GLN A 184 3.61 -2.40 -14.37
C GLN A 184 4.86 -2.45 -13.49
N GLY A 185 5.06 -3.52 -12.74
CA GLY A 185 6.24 -3.70 -11.90
C GLY A 185 7.54 -3.81 -12.70
N ILE A 186 7.52 -4.46 -13.87
CA ILE A 186 8.70 -4.47 -14.77
C ILE A 186 9.02 -3.06 -15.26
N ILE A 187 8.00 -2.29 -15.63
CA ILE A 187 8.17 -0.88 -16.05
C ILE A 187 8.76 -0.06 -14.90
N MET A 188 8.25 -0.25 -13.67
CA MET A 188 8.75 0.45 -12.50
C MET A 188 10.22 0.15 -12.23
N LEU A 189 10.65 -1.13 -12.29
CA LEU A 189 12.04 -1.52 -12.06
C LEU A 189 13.01 -0.86 -13.04
N GLY A 190 12.70 -0.89 -14.33
CA GLY A 190 13.55 -0.23 -15.34
C GLY A 190 13.49 1.29 -15.25
N GLY A 191 12.30 1.84 -15.02
CA GLY A 191 12.06 3.28 -14.98
C GLY A 191 12.78 3.98 -13.82
N ILE A 192 12.72 3.43 -12.58
CA ILE A 192 13.38 4.07 -11.43
C ILE A 192 14.91 4.16 -11.60
N VAL A 193 15.53 3.11 -12.12
CA VAL A 193 16.97 3.10 -12.37
C VAL A 193 17.33 4.16 -13.43
N ALA A 194 16.59 4.22 -14.53
CA ALA A 194 16.81 5.20 -15.58
C ALA A 194 16.67 6.65 -15.06
N VAL A 195 15.67 6.90 -14.21
CA VAL A 195 15.42 8.21 -13.62
C VAL A 195 16.55 8.63 -12.67
N ILE A 196 17.00 7.74 -11.78
CA ILE A 196 18.10 8.02 -10.86
C ILE A 196 19.37 8.39 -11.63
N LEU A 197 19.72 7.58 -12.63
CA LEU A 197 20.91 7.85 -13.47
C LEU A 197 20.81 9.18 -14.19
N ALA A 198 19.65 9.51 -14.75
CA ALA A 198 19.44 10.75 -15.48
C ALA A 198 19.51 12.00 -14.58
N VAL A 199 18.85 11.95 -13.42
CA VAL A 199 18.86 13.06 -12.44
C VAL A 199 20.28 13.29 -11.91
N LEU A 200 20.99 12.24 -11.52
CA LEU A 200 22.35 12.37 -11.00
C LEU A 200 23.35 12.84 -12.06
N ASN A 201 23.21 12.38 -13.30
CA ASN A 201 24.04 12.87 -14.41
C ASN A 201 23.84 14.36 -14.65
N GLY A 202 22.61 14.87 -14.52
CA GLY A 202 22.29 16.29 -14.59
C GLY A 202 22.96 17.12 -13.48
N GLN A 203 23.32 16.50 -12.35
CA GLN A 203 24.01 17.13 -11.21
C GLN A 203 25.54 16.91 -11.24
N GLY A 204 26.12 16.55 -12.39
CA GLY A 204 27.55 16.27 -12.50
C GLY A 204 28.00 14.89 -12.00
N GLY A 205 27.03 13.96 -11.81
CA GLY A 205 27.23 12.60 -11.32
C GLY A 205 27.06 12.47 -9.82
N PHE A 206 27.00 11.23 -9.36
CA PHE A 206 26.69 10.86 -7.97
C PHE A 206 27.61 11.53 -6.93
N ILE A 207 28.93 11.50 -7.16
CA ILE A 207 29.91 12.07 -6.22
C ILE A 207 29.77 13.59 -6.11
N GLN A 208 29.54 14.28 -7.25
CA GLN A 208 29.36 15.73 -7.24
C GLN A 208 28.06 16.11 -6.54
N ALA A 209 26.97 15.41 -6.81
CA ALA A 209 25.69 15.60 -6.14
C ALA A 209 25.79 15.49 -4.61
N ILE A 210 26.53 14.48 -4.09
CA ILE A 210 26.78 14.34 -2.65
C ILE A 210 27.59 15.51 -2.11
N LYS A 211 28.65 15.95 -2.81
CA LYS A 211 29.49 17.08 -2.36
C LYS A 211 28.65 18.36 -2.26
N THR A 212 27.84 18.63 -3.28
CA THR A 212 26.97 19.82 -3.28
C THR A 212 25.91 19.75 -2.17
N MET A 213 25.31 18.56 -1.93
CA MET A 213 24.40 18.35 -0.81
C MET A 213 25.06 18.57 0.56
N ALA A 214 26.34 18.19 0.71
CA ALA A 214 27.06 18.33 1.98
C ALA A 214 27.34 19.80 2.34
N GLU A 215 27.36 20.69 1.35
CA GLU A 215 27.58 22.14 1.53
C GLU A 215 26.29 22.86 2.02
N ILE A 216 25.11 22.24 1.86
CA ILE A 216 23.85 22.86 2.26
C ILE A 216 23.72 22.84 3.79
N PRO A 217 23.61 24.02 4.45
CA PRO A 217 23.42 24.07 5.88
C PRO A 217 22.05 23.57 6.28
N SER A 218 21.94 22.88 7.40
CA SER A 218 20.66 22.36 7.88
C SER A 218 19.74 23.49 8.37
N ASP A 219 18.49 23.44 7.97
CA ASP A 219 17.37 24.23 8.48
C ASP A 219 16.52 23.46 9.51
N VAL A 220 16.90 22.22 9.83
CA VAL A 220 16.20 21.37 10.80
C VAL A 220 16.62 21.77 12.23
N PRO A 221 15.68 22.00 13.18
CA PRO A 221 15.99 22.55 14.50
C PRO A 221 17.09 21.81 15.26
N VAL A 222 17.12 20.46 15.15
CA VAL A 222 18.10 19.61 15.88
C VAL A 222 19.53 19.79 15.37
N THR A 223 19.72 20.17 14.11
CA THR A 223 21.02 20.30 13.43
C THR A 223 21.18 21.65 12.73
N MET A 224 20.49 22.68 13.23
CA MET A 224 20.45 24.01 12.61
C MET A 224 21.84 24.55 12.27
N GLY A 225 22.04 24.96 11.01
CA GLY A 225 23.28 25.52 10.51
C GLY A 225 24.42 24.53 10.28
N GLN A 226 24.26 23.25 10.61
CA GLN A 226 25.31 22.26 10.42
C GLN A 226 25.45 21.85 8.95
N PRO A 227 26.63 21.96 8.32
CA PRO A 227 26.89 21.39 7.02
C PRO A 227 26.99 19.86 7.11
N GLY A 228 26.67 19.17 6.03
CA GLY A 228 26.75 17.71 5.96
C GLY A 228 25.60 16.95 6.65
N ALA A 229 24.67 17.64 7.32
CA ALA A 229 23.56 16.99 8.01
C ALA A 229 22.69 16.15 7.06
N PHE A 230 22.44 16.63 5.85
CA PHE A 230 21.62 15.93 4.83
C PHE A 230 22.37 14.79 4.12
N THR A 231 23.67 14.68 4.28
CA THR A 231 24.48 13.55 3.79
C THR A 231 24.94 12.62 4.90
N SER A 232 24.58 12.91 6.15
CA SER A 232 24.91 12.09 7.31
C SER A 232 24.12 10.77 7.28
N PHE A 233 24.66 9.74 7.96
CA PHE A 233 24.10 8.39 7.94
C PHE A 233 22.70 8.29 8.54
N PHE A 234 22.42 9.04 9.60
CA PHE A 234 21.11 9.06 10.26
C PHE A 234 20.27 10.31 9.93
N GLY A 235 20.81 11.23 9.13
CA GLY A 235 20.13 12.47 8.77
C GLY A 235 20.05 13.50 9.91
N PRO A 236 19.41 14.65 9.63
CA PRO A 236 19.32 15.74 10.59
C PRO A 236 18.33 15.48 11.75
N ASP A 237 17.39 14.53 11.62
CA ASP A 237 16.37 14.22 12.62
C ASP A 237 16.06 12.70 12.66
N PRO A 238 16.91 11.90 13.32
CA PRO A 238 16.80 10.46 13.34
C PRO A 238 15.51 9.94 14.00
N LEU A 239 15.00 10.64 15.02
CA LEU A 239 13.84 10.19 15.78
C LEU A 239 12.55 10.26 14.93
N ASN A 240 12.34 11.39 14.26
CA ASN A 240 11.21 11.53 13.34
C ASN A 240 11.35 10.62 12.13
N LEU A 241 12.57 10.42 11.61
CA LEU A 241 12.85 9.45 10.55
C LEU A 241 12.44 8.02 10.97
N LEU A 242 12.77 7.61 12.21
CA LEU A 242 12.36 6.31 12.73
C LEU A 242 10.82 6.15 12.76
N GLY A 243 10.07 7.19 13.12
CA GLY A 243 8.61 7.20 13.06
C GLY A 243 8.09 6.92 11.65
N VAL A 244 8.71 7.51 10.64
CA VAL A 244 8.36 7.27 9.22
C VAL A 244 8.68 5.82 8.83
N VAL A 245 9.84 5.30 9.21
CA VAL A 245 10.24 3.90 8.95
C VAL A 245 9.24 2.94 9.58
N ILE A 246 8.83 3.17 10.83
CA ILE A 246 7.83 2.34 11.53
C ILE A 246 6.50 2.38 10.78
N LEU A 247 5.96 3.55 10.51
CA LEU A 247 4.68 3.68 9.81
C LEU A 247 4.69 2.94 8.48
N THR A 248 5.68 3.25 7.64
CA THR A 248 5.72 2.74 6.27
C THR A 248 6.06 1.26 6.18
N SER A 249 6.85 0.74 7.11
CA SER A 249 7.28 -0.67 7.08
C SER A 249 6.30 -1.60 7.79
N LEU A 250 5.90 -1.30 9.03
CA LEU A 250 4.93 -2.11 9.76
C LEU A 250 3.50 -1.95 9.23
N GLY A 251 3.19 -0.81 8.63
CA GLY A 251 1.85 -0.54 8.09
C GLY A 251 1.34 -1.65 7.17
N THR A 252 2.19 -2.20 6.32
CA THR A 252 1.82 -3.27 5.38
C THR A 252 1.26 -4.53 6.04
N TRP A 253 1.62 -4.78 7.31
CA TRP A 253 1.17 -5.97 8.05
C TRP A 253 -0.30 -5.87 8.51
N GLY A 254 -0.84 -4.66 8.58
CA GLY A 254 -2.21 -4.40 8.96
C GLY A 254 -3.11 -3.87 7.84
N LEU A 255 -2.57 -3.70 6.64
CA LEU A 255 -3.33 -3.18 5.51
C LEU A 255 -4.07 -4.29 4.75
N PRO A 256 -5.40 -4.24 4.64
CA PRO A 256 -6.20 -5.30 4.01
C PRO A 256 -5.78 -5.63 2.58
N GLN A 257 -5.48 -4.63 1.75
CA GLN A 257 -5.06 -4.81 0.36
C GLN A 257 -3.68 -5.47 0.23
N MET A 258 -2.81 -5.33 1.23
CA MET A 258 -1.49 -5.97 1.26
C MET A 258 -1.61 -7.42 1.74
N VAL A 259 -2.26 -7.62 2.87
CA VAL A 259 -2.49 -8.94 3.47
C VAL A 259 -3.33 -9.84 2.57
N GLY A 260 -4.29 -9.28 1.82
CA GLY A 260 -5.11 -9.99 0.85
C GLY A 260 -4.32 -10.70 -0.26
N LYS A 261 -3.07 -10.27 -0.55
CA LYS A 261 -2.20 -10.97 -1.51
C LYS A 261 -1.81 -12.38 -1.02
N PHE A 262 -1.65 -12.56 0.31
CA PHE A 262 -1.40 -13.88 0.89
C PHE A 262 -2.63 -14.81 0.84
N TYR A 263 -3.85 -14.26 0.79
CA TYR A 263 -5.07 -15.07 0.61
C TYR A 263 -5.12 -15.69 -0.80
N ALA A 264 -4.66 -14.93 -1.80
CA ALA A 264 -4.76 -15.28 -3.21
C ALA A 264 -3.66 -16.25 -3.70
N ILE A 265 -2.51 -16.31 -3.02
CA ILE A 265 -1.36 -17.13 -3.43
C ILE A 265 -1.72 -18.62 -3.45
N LYS A 266 -1.21 -19.36 -4.44
CA LYS A 266 -1.68 -20.74 -4.68
C LYS A 266 -1.21 -21.76 -3.64
N ASP A 267 0.04 -21.69 -3.18
CA ASP A 267 0.63 -22.68 -2.28
C ASP A 267 1.78 -22.13 -1.42
N GLU A 268 2.21 -22.90 -0.42
CA GLU A 268 3.29 -22.51 0.50
C GLU A 268 4.67 -22.37 -0.19
N LYS A 269 4.95 -23.17 -1.22
CA LYS A 269 6.21 -23.08 -1.97
C LYS A 269 6.29 -21.75 -2.71
N SER A 270 5.17 -21.29 -3.23
CA SER A 270 5.05 -19.99 -3.88
C SER A 270 5.34 -18.82 -2.93
N ILE A 271 5.08 -18.96 -1.63
CA ILE A 271 5.41 -17.95 -0.62
C ILE A 271 6.92 -17.72 -0.54
N ASN A 272 7.72 -18.78 -0.46
CA ASN A 272 9.18 -18.64 -0.38
C ASN A 272 9.76 -17.93 -1.61
N THR A 273 9.29 -18.31 -2.80
CA THR A 273 9.69 -17.64 -4.05
C THR A 273 9.22 -16.20 -4.08
N GLY A 274 7.98 -15.95 -3.67
CA GLY A 274 7.39 -14.62 -3.59
C GLY A 274 8.12 -13.70 -2.60
N THR A 275 8.58 -14.24 -1.48
CA THR A 275 9.39 -13.51 -0.48
C THR A 275 10.65 -12.90 -1.11
N VAL A 276 11.40 -13.71 -1.86
CA VAL A 276 12.65 -13.24 -2.50
C VAL A 276 12.34 -12.18 -3.56
N ILE A 277 11.38 -12.45 -4.44
CA ILE A 277 11.02 -11.53 -5.53
C ILE A 277 10.51 -10.21 -4.97
N SER A 278 9.58 -10.25 -4.01
CA SER A 278 8.99 -9.04 -3.42
C SER A 278 10.04 -8.21 -2.65
N THR A 279 10.98 -8.87 -1.97
CA THR A 279 12.06 -8.16 -1.26
C THR A 279 13.02 -7.46 -2.22
N LEU A 280 13.45 -8.14 -3.28
CA LEU A 280 14.31 -7.53 -4.31
C LEU A 280 13.59 -6.37 -5.00
N PHE A 281 12.31 -6.54 -5.32
CA PHE A 281 11.48 -5.46 -5.86
C PHE A 281 11.44 -4.24 -4.91
N ALA A 282 11.23 -4.46 -3.62
CA ALA A 282 11.17 -3.41 -2.62
C ALA A 282 12.51 -2.68 -2.45
N ILE A 283 13.64 -3.39 -2.49
CA ILE A 283 14.98 -2.79 -2.45
C ILE A 283 15.16 -1.81 -3.61
N VAL A 284 14.82 -2.21 -4.83
CA VAL A 284 15.03 -1.39 -6.02
C VAL A 284 14.05 -0.22 -6.06
N ILE A 285 12.76 -0.48 -5.87
CA ILE A 285 11.73 0.56 -6.01
C ILE A 285 11.73 1.51 -4.81
N SER A 286 11.54 0.99 -3.60
CA SER A 286 11.48 1.84 -2.42
C SER A 286 12.85 2.47 -2.11
N GLY A 287 13.90 1.66 -2.12
CA GLY A 287 15.27 2.16 -1.96
C GLY A 287 15.60 3.23 -2.99
N GLY A 288 15.28 3.00 -4.26
CA GLY A 288 15.50 3.95 -5.34
C GLY A 288 14.69 5.24 -5.20
N CYS A 289 13.40 5.15 -4.84
CA CYS A 289 12.54 6.34 -4.67
C CYS A 289 13.06 7.26 -3.55
N TYR A 290 13.33 6.72 -2.37
CA TYR A 290 13.81 7.52 -1.24
C TYR A 290 15.25 8.00 -1.44
N PHE A 291 16.09 7.20 -2.08
CA PHE A 291 17.44 7.61 -2.47
C PHE A 291 17.39 8.80 -3.44
N LEU A 292 16.55 8.74 -4.48
CA LEU A 292 16.36 9.84 -5.42
C LEU A 292 15.83 11.09 -4.72
N GLY A 293 14.80 10.92 -3.88
CA GLY A 293 14.21 12.00 -3.09
C GLY A 293 15.20 12.69 -2.18
N GLY A 294 16.21 11.95 -1.68
CA GLY A 294 17.28 12.47 -0.84
C GLY A 294 18.09 13.61 -1.47
N PHE A 295 18.09 13.72 -2.79
CA PHE A 295 18.70 14.83 -3.54
C PHE A 295 17.76 16.02 -3.79
N GLY A 296 16.53 16.00 -3.24
CA GLY A 296 15.50 17.02 -3.49
C GLY A 296 15.95 18.45 -3.25
N ARG A 297 16.82 18.70 -2.26
CA ARG A 297 17.34 20.02 -1.94
C ARG A 297 18.26 20.64 -3.00
N LEU A 298 18.82 19.83 -3.91
CA LEU A 298 19.58 20.33 -5.05
C LEU A 298 18.69 21.00 -6.12
N PHE A 299 17.38 20.85 -5.99
CA PHE A 299 16.38 21.37 -6.93
C PHE A 299 15.46 22.41 -6.27
N ASP A 300 15.96 23.10 -5.23
CA ASP A 300 15.21 24.19 -4.61
C ASP A 300 14.96 25.31 -5.61
N ALA A 301 13.72 25.78 -5.65
CA ALA A 301 13.30 26.84 -6.56
C ALA A 301 12.14 27.67 -5.97
N PRO A 302 11.99 28.95 -6.34
CA PRO A 302 10.92 29.80 -5.83
C PRO A 302 9.51 29.22 -6.01
N GLU A 303 9.28 28.48 -7.10
CA GLU A 303 7.99 27.84 -7.42
C GLU A 303 7.62 26.71 -6.46
N LEU A 304 8.56 26.22 -5.66
CA LEU A 304 8.35 25.20 -4.65
C LEU A 304 7.95 25.78 -3.29
N HIS A 305 7.84 27.09 -3.18
CA HIS A 305 7.42 27.78 -1.96
C HIS A 305 6.06 28.44 -2.17
N ASP A 306 5.19 28.38 -1.16
CA ASP A 306 3.93 29.10 -1.17
C ASP A 306 4.13 30.60 -0.86
N GLU A 307 3.06 31.41 -0.92
CA GLU A 307 3.10 32.84 -0.63
C GLU A 307 3.61 33.18 0.79
N ALA A 308 3.51 32.22 1.73
CA ALA A 308 4.01 32.34 3.09
C ALA A 308 5.46 31.85 3.25
N GLY A 309 6.08 31.36 2.17
CA GLY A 309 7.45 30.79 2.15
C GLY A 309 7.55 29.34 2.62
N ASN A 310 6.43 28.63 2.79
CA ASN A 310 6.46 27.22 3.16
C ASN A 310 6.72 26.33 1.94
N MET A 311 7.48 25.24 2.13
CA MET A 311 7.78 24.28 1.09
C MET A 311 6.53 23.49 0.64
N ILE A 312 6.30 23.46 -0.67
CA ILE A 312 5.27 22.64 -1.33
C ILE A 312 5.86 21.26 -1.62
N PHE A 313 5.86 20.37 -0.63
CA PHE A 313 6.52 19.06 -0.70
C PHE A 313 6.10 18.20 -1.89
N ASP A 314 4.82 18.24 -2.28
CA ASP A 314 4.31 17.46 -3.41
C ASP A 314 4.78 18.01 -4.78
N GLY A 315 5.43 19.16 -4.82
CA GLY A 315 6.02 19.78 -6.00
C GLY A 315 7.47 19.37 -6.25
N ILE A 316 8.20 18.89 -5.23
CA ILE A 316 9.65 18.66 -5.29
C ILE A 316 10.03 17.66 -6.38
N ILE A 317 9.43 16.47 -6.36
CA ILE A 317 9.74 15.43 -7.34
C ILE A 317 9.29 15.83 -8.76
N PRO A 318 8.07 16.32 -8.99
CA PRO A 318 7.69 16.84 -10.30
C PRO A 318 8.67 17.92 -10.83
N HIS A 319 9.09 18.87 -9.98
CA HIS A 319 10.06 19.90 -10.37
C HIS A 319 11.44 19.29 -10.74
N MET A 320 11.98 18.39 -9.90
CA MET A 320 13.22 17.67 -10.19
C MET A 320 13.15 16.94 -11.54
N LEU A 321 12.03 16.32 -11.86
CA LEU A 321 11.83 15.52 -13.07
C LEU A 321 11.55 16.40 -14.30
N SER A 322 11.05 17.63 -14.14
CA SER A 322 10.82 18.57 -15.25
C SER A 322 12.09 19.00 -15.96
N THR A 323 13.25 18.85 -15.30
CA THR A 323 14.58 19.15 -15.88
C THR A 323 15.08 18.09 -16.86
N LEU A 324 14.39 16.93 -16.94
CA LEU A 324 14.78 15.80 -17.77
C LEU A 324 14.38 16.00 -19.25
N PRO A 325 15.10 15.39 -20.20
CA PRO A 325 14.68 15.34 -21.60
C PRO A 325 13.30 14.69 -21.77
N ASP A 326 12.56 15.14 -22.80
CA ASP A 326 11.19 14.72 -23.10
C ASP A 326 10.93 13.21 -23.13
N ILE A 327 11.91 12.44 -23.63
CA ILE A 327 11.79 10.98 -23.67
C ILE A 327 11.81 10.37 -22.26
N LEU A 328 12.65 10.91 -21.38
CA LEU A 328 12.74 10.47 -19.99
C LEU A 328 11.50 10.89 -19.19
N ILE A 329 10.96 12.09 -19.44
CA ILE A 329 9.68 12.50 -18.86
C ILE A 329 8.57 11.51 -19.28
N GLY A 330 8.56 11.03 -20.51
CA GLY A 330 7.63 9.99 -20.95
C GLY A 330 7.78 8.68 -20.17
N ILE A 331 9.00 8.22 -19.93
CA ILE A 331 9.29 7.02 -19.10
C ILE A 331 8.82 7.24 -17.66
N VAL A 332 9.11 8.41 -17.06
CA VAL A 332 8.66 8.78 -15.72
C VAL A 332 7.15 8.75 -15.61
N VAL A 333 6.45 9.31 -16.57
CA VAL A 333 4.98 9.32 -16.59
C VAL A 333 4.43 7.90 -16.58
N VAL A 334 4.94 7.01 -17.44
CA VAL A 334 4.51 5.60 -17.50
C VAL A 334 4.89 4.84 -16.22
N LEU A 335 6.05 5.14 -15.62
CA LEU A 335 6.47 4.58 -14.33
C LEU A 335 5.48 4.94 -13.21
N VAL A 336 5.22 6.24 -13.02
CA VAL A 336 4.35 6.69 -11.93
C VAL A 336 2.89 6.32 -12.19
N LEU A 337 2.47 6.29 -13.45
CA LEU A 337 1.18 5.74 -13.86
C LEU A 337 1.06 4.27 -13.46
N SER A 338 2.09 3.47 -13.77
CA SER A 338 2.15 2.05 -13.38
C SER A 338 2.04 1.88 -11.86
N ALA A 339 2.85 2.62 -11.11
CA ALA A 339 2.84 2.59 -9.65
C ALA A 339 1.48 2.97 -9.05
N SER A 340 0.81 3.95 -9.65
CA SER A 340 -0.46 4.47 -9.12
C SER A 340 -1.62 3.57 -9.47
N MET A 341 -1.72 3.11 -10.72
CA MET A 341 -2.86 2.31 -11.17
C MET A 341 -2.92 0.95 -10.50
N SER A 342 -1.78 0.32 -10.22
CA SER A 342 -1.71 -0.93 -9.45
C SER A 342 -2.25 -0.76 -8.03
N THR A 343 -1.82 0.31 -7.36
CA THR A 343 -2.30 0.63 -6.01
C THR A 343 -3.79 0.97 -6.03
N LEU A 344 -4.24 1.85 -6.92
CA LEU A 344 -5.65 2.22 -7.06
C LEU A 344 -6.54 0.99 -7.28
N ALA A 345 -6.14 0.09 -8.15
CA ALA A 345 -6.88 -1.15 -8.40
C ALA A 345 -7.02 -2.01 -7.15
N SER A 346 -5.95 -2.17 -6.39
CA SER A 346 -5.95 -2.93 -5.13
C SER A 346 -6.82 -2.29 -4.07
N LEU A 347 -6.78 -0.96 -3.91
CA LEU A 347 -7.59 -0.22 -2.94
C LEU A 347 -9.08 -0.31 -3.27
N VAL A 348 -9.41 -0.06 -4.52
CA VAL A 348 -10.79 -0.07 -5.02
C VAL A 348 -11.40 -1.48 -4.93
N LEU A 349 -10.66 -2.51 -5.33
CA LEU A 349 -11.11 -3.91 -5.23
C LEU A 349 -11.30 -4.32 -3.77
N THR A 350 -10.36 -4.00 -2.88
CA THR A 350 -10.45 -4.33 -1.46
C THR A 350 -11.64 -3.64 -0.80
N SER A 351 -11.80 -2.33 -1.02
CA SER A 351 -12.89 -1.56 -0.42
C SER A 351 -14.26 -2.04 -0.90
N SER A 352 -14.42 -2.27 -2.22
CA SER A 352 -15.69 -2.72 -2.80
C SER A 352 -16.05 -4.15 -2.39
N SER A 353 -15.08 -5.07 -2.35
CA SER A 353 -15.32 -6.44 -1.89
C SER A 353 -15.67 -6.50 -0.40
N THR A 354 -14.94 -5.77 0.44
CA THR A 354 -15.20 -5.68 1.87
C THR A 354 -16.60 -5.13 2.15
N LEU A 355 -16.96 -4.00 1.54
CA LEU A 355 -18.30 -3.43 1.75
C LEU A 355 -19.41 -4.36 1.26
N THR A 356 -19.21 -5.06 0.15
CA THR A 356 -20.22 -5.96 -0.41
C THR A 356 -20.35 -7.25 0.39
N LEU A 357 -19.24 -7.93 0.70
CA LEU A 357 -19.25 -9.24 1.30
C LEU A 357 -19.46 -9.19 2.81
N ASP A 358 -18.82 -8.23 3.49
CA ASP A 358 -18.76 -8.21 4.96
C ASP A 358 -19.84 -7.32 5.58
N PHE A 359 -20.45 -6.43 4.79
CA PHE A 359 -21.51 -5.54 5.27
C PHE A 359 -22.84 -5.76 4.54
N LEU A 360 -22.89 -5.57 3.21
CA LEU A 360 -24.15 -5.57 2.46
C LEU A 360 -24.80 -6.97 2.41
N LYS A 361 -24.02 -8.02 2.13
CA LYS A 361 -24.51 -9.37 1.96
C LYS A 361 -25.12 -9.92 3.24
N ASP A 362 -24.46 -9.73 4.37
CA ASP A 362 -24.85 -10.38 5.62
C ASP A 362 -25.87 -9.56 6.41
N ASN A 363 -25.89 -8.20 6.22
CA ASN A 363 -26.70 -7.29 7.03
C ASN A 363 -27.85 -6.60 6.28
N VAL A 364 -27.73 -6.40 4.97
CA VAL A 364 -28.72 -5.61 4.22
C VAL A 364 -29.50 -6.46 3.22
N VAL A 365 -28.84 -7.32 2.46
CA VAL A 365 -29.46 -8.13 1.42
C VAL A 365 -29.12 -9.59 1.67
N LYS A 366 -29.94 -10.27 2.47
CA LYS A 366 -29.81 -11.70 2.73
C LYS A 366 -30.01 -12.52 1.44
N ASP A 367 -29.36 -13.69 1.37
CA ASP A 367 -29.47 -14.64 0.24
C ASP A 367 -29.03 -14.09 -1.14
N MET A 368 -27.98 -13.26 -1.15
CA MET A 368 -27.42 -12.72 -2.37
C MET A 368 -26.68 -13.81 -3.16
N SER A 369 -27.17 -14.16 -4.36
CA SER A 369 -26.49 -15.12 -5.25
C SER A 369 -25.09 -14.63 -5.63
N GLU A 370 -24.15 -15.55 -5.95
CA GLU A 370 -22.77 -15.17 -6.33
C GLU A 370 -22.71 -14.13 -7.45
N LYS A 371 -23.53 -14.32 -8.49
CA LYS A 371 -23.62 -13.36 -9.61
C LYS A 371 -24.06 -11.96 -9.14
N LYS A 372 -25.01 -11.90 -8.20
CA LYS A 372 -25.47 -10.64 -7.62
C LYS A 372 -24.38 -10.01 -6.75
N GLN A 373 -23.64 -10.82 -5.97
CA GLN A 373 -22.49 -10.35 -5.17
C GLN A 373 -21.43 -9.69 -6.08
N VAL A 374 -20.99 -10.36 -7.15
CA VAL A 374 -20.01 -9.81 -8.11
C VAL A 374 -20.53 -8.50 -8.73
N ARG A 375 -21.79 -8.45 -9.15
CA ARG A 375 -22.37 -7.24 -9.72
C ARG A 375 -22.46 -6.09 -8.71
N THR A 376 -22.79 -6.40 -7.45
CA THR A 376 -22.81 -5.40 -6.38
C THR A 376 -21.40 -4.89 -6.10
N MET A 377 -20.38 -5.76 -6.06
CA MET A 377 -18.99 -5.31 -5.96
C MET A 377 -18.59 -4.36 -7.09
N GLN A 378 -18.99 -4.64 -8.33
CA GLN A 378 -18.72 -3.75 -9.47
C GLN A 378 -19.39 -2.37 -9.31
N VAL A 379 -20.60 -2.31 -8.76
CA VAL A 379 -21.27 -1.05 -8.42
C VAL A 379 -20.54 -0.33 -7.30
N MET A 380 -20.11 -1.06 -6.27
CA MET A 380 -19.35 -0.48 -5.16
C MET A 380 -17.96 0.03 -5.58
N VAL A 381 -17.35 -0.56 -6.62
CA VAL A 381 -16.15 0.00 -7.27
C VAL A 381 -16.39 1.43 -7.74
N VAL A 382 -17.47 1.65 -8.47
CA VAL A 382 -17.82 3.00 -8.97
C VAL A 382 -18.10 3.95 -7.80
N PHE A 383 -18.88 3.51 -6.82
CA PHE A 383 -19.20 4.32 -5.65
C PHE A 383 -17.95 4.75 -4.88
N PHE A 384 -17.04 3.82 -4.60
CA PHE A 384 -15.80 4.10 -3.88
C PHE A 384 -14.88 5.05 -4.68
N ILE A 385 -14.78 4.86 -6.00
CA ILE A 385 -14.00 5.73 -6.89
C ILE A 385 -14.56 7.16 -6.83
N VAL A 386 -15.86 7.34 -6.99
CA VAL A 386 -16.50 8.66 -6.96
C VAL A 386 -16.21 9.36 -5.63
N LEU A 387 -16.36 8.65 -4.50
CA LEU A 387 -16.10 9.20 -3.18
C LEU A 387 -14.63 9.64 -3.01
N SER A 388 -13.70 8.83 -3.49
CA SER A 388 -12.26 9.13 -3.44
C SER A 388 -11.88 10.31 -4.35
N VAL A 389 -12.51 10.42 -5.52
CA VAL A 389 -12.32 11.53 -6.46
C VAL A 389 -12.79 12.85 -5.87
N VAL A 390 -13.94 12.86 -5.18
CA VAL A 390 -14.44 14.08 -4.52
C VAL A 390 -13.41 14.66 -3.55
N ILE A 391 -12.76 13.80 -2.73
CA ILE A 391 -11.69 14.25 -1.82
C ILE A 391 -10.44 14.66 -2.61
N ALA A 392 -10.09 13.92 -3.67
CA ALA A 392 -8.92 14.22 -4.48
C ALA A 392 -9.03 15.55 -5.26
N MET A 393 -10.26 16.02 -5.53
CA MET A 393 -10.47 17.30 -6.24
C MET A 393 -10.02 18.53 -5.44
N ASP A 394 -10.11 18.45 -4.10
CA ASP A 394 -9.65 19.49 -3.19
C ASP A 394 -9.06 18.82 -1.94
N PRO A 395 -7.82 18.33 -2.02
CA PRO A 395 -7.25 17.55 -0.93
C PRO A 395 -6.96 18.44 0.29
N PRO A 396 -7.42 18.03 1.48
CA PRO A 396 -7.33 18.85 2.70
C PRO A 396 -5.89 19.02 3.23
N THR A 397 -4.93 18.23 2.73
CA THR A 397 -3.53 18.25 3.17
C THR A 397 -2.61 17.59 2.15
N PHE A 398 -1.29 17.59 2.42
CA PHE A 398 -0.28 16.94 1.59
C PHE A 398 -0.49 15.44 1.44
N ILE A 399 -0.04 14.88 0.32
CA ILE A 399 -0.14 13.45 -0.02
C ILE A 399 0.32 12.55 1.12
N ALA A 400 1.49 12.83 1.69
CA ALA A 400 2.08 12.00 2.74
C ALA A 400 1.25 12.00 4.04
N GLN A 401 0.60 13.10 4.37
CA GLN A 401 -0.26 13.20 5.56
C GLN A 401 -1.57 12.44 5.38
N LEU A 402 -2.22 12.56 4.22
CA LEU A 402 -3.42 11.77 3.89
C LEU A 402 -3.18 10.27 4.01
N MET A 403 -2.04 9.81 3.48
CA MET A 403 -1.65 8.41 3.61
C MET A 403 -1.34 8.05 5.06
N GLY A 404 -0.65 8.92 5.82
CA GLY A 404 -0.33 8.70 7.22
C GLY A 404 -1.56 8.52 8.11
N ILE A 405 -2.62 9.29 7.86
CA ILE A 405 -3.92 9.16 8.51
C ILE A 405 -4.56 7.80 8.18
N SER A 406 -4.62 7.44 6.90
CA SER A 406 -5.20 6.18 6.47
C SER A 406 -4.45 4.96 7.05
N TRP A 407 -3.14 4.93 6.90
CA TRP A 407 -2.32 3.82 7.37
C TRP A 407 -2.30 3.74 8.91
N GLY A 408 -2.26 4.89 9.58
CA GLY A 408 -2.34 4.97 11.04
C GLY A 408 -3.62 4.33 11.59
N ALA A 409 -4.77 4.67 11.01
CA ALA A 409 -6.04 4.10 11.43
C ALA A 409 -6.17 2.61 11.09
N LEU A 410 -5.87 2.22 9.84
CA LEU A 410 -6.01 0.84 9.37
C LEU A 410 -5.01 -0.10 10.05
N ALA A 411 -3.72 0.18 9.93
CA ALA A 411 -2.71 -0.71 10.48
C ALA A 411 -2.63 -0.58 12.02
N GLY A 412 -2.90 0.60 12.58
CA GLY A 412 -3.06 0.76 14.03
C GLY A 412 -4.17 -0.10 14.61
N ALA A 413 -5.29 -0.24 13.90
CA ALA A 413 -6.39 -1.09 14.32
C ALA A 413 -6.10 -2.59 14.08
N PHE A 414 -5.54 -2.96 12.91
CA PHE A 414 -5.59 -4.33 12.41
C PHE A 414 -4.28 -5.12 12.56
N LEU A 415 -3.11 -4.47 12.54
CA LEU A 415 -1.81 -5.14 12.56
C LEU A 415 -1.70 -6.13 13.73
N ALA A 416 -1.89 -5.64 14.94
CA ALA A 416 -1.70 -6.44 16.15
C ALA A 416 -2.72 -7.58 16.27
N PRO A 417 -4.04 -7.35 16.19
CA PRO A 417 -5.00 -8.43 16.33
C PRO A 417 -4.96 -9.41 15.16
N PHE A 418 -4.54 -9.01 13.96
CA PHE A 418 -4.33 -9.90 12.85
C PHE A 418 -3.10 -10.79 13.08
N MET A 419 -1.93 -10.19 13.31
CA MET A 419 -0.68 -10.92 13.53
C MET A 419 -0.78 -11.87 14.72
N TYR A 420 -1.17 -11.35 15.90
CA TYR A 420 -1.35 -12.20 17.09
C TYR A 420 -2.45 -13.25 16.89
N GLY A 421 -3.50 -12.92 16.14
CA GLY A 421 -4.58 -13.87 15.82
C GLY A 421 -4.12 -15.10 15.04
N LEU A 422 -3.07 -14.96 14.21
CA LEU A 422 -2.44 -16.05 13.47
C LEU A 422 -1.52 -16.93 14.34
N TYR A 423 -0.96 -16.38 15.41
CA TYR A 423 0.10 -17.04 16.18
C TYR A 423 -0.30 -17.43 17.59
N TRP A 424 -1.18 -16.70 18.21
CA TRP A 424 -1.49 -16.85 19.63
C TRP A 424 -2.95 -17.19 19.89
N LYS A 425 -3.18 -18.37 20.47
CA LYS A 425 -4.49 -18.86 20.84
C LYS A 425 -5.20 -17.98 21.89
N GLY A 426 -4.42 -17.22 22.68
CA GLY A 426 -4.89 -16.43 23.82
C GLY A 426 -5.52 -15.08 23.49
N VAL A 427 -5.56 -14.66 22.23
CA VAL A 427 -6.17 -13.37 21.86
C VAL A 427 -7.67 -13.36 22.09
N THR A 428 -8.18 -12.30 22.72
CA THR A 428 -9.60 -12.18 23.09
C THR A 428 -10.34 -11.17 22.21
N ARG A 429 -11.69 -11.26 22.17
CA ARG A 429 -12.52 -10.27 21.46
C ARG A 429 -12.31 -8.86 22.00
N ALA A 430 -12.22 -8.72 23.32
CA ALA A 430 -12.00 -7.43 23.97
C ALA A 430 -10.69 -6.78 23.54
N ALA A 431 -9.63 -7.58 23.35
CA ALA A 431 -8.35 -7.08 22.85
C ALA A 431 -8.42 -6.59 21.41
N VAL A 432 -9.20 -7.24 20.54
CA VAL A 432 -9.44 -6.77 19.18
C VAL A 432 -10.19 -5.44 19.18
N TRP A 433 -11.25 -5.30 19.98
CA TRP A 433 -11.96 -4.04 20.16
C TRP A 433 -11.07 -2.94 20.69
N ALA A 434 -10.22 -3.23 21.66
CA ALA A 434 -9.26 -2.28 22.22
C ALA A 434 -8.25 -1.82 21.17
N SER A 435 -7.78 -2.72 20.29
CA SER A 435 -6.90 -2.36 19.17
C SER A 435 -7.61 -1.48 18.14
N PHE A 436 -8.85 -1.78 17.78
CA PHE A 436 -9.63 -0.95 16.86
C PHE A 436 -9.84 0.45 17.44
N ALA A 437 -10.21 0.54 18.71
CA ALA A 437 -10.39 1.80 19.41
C ALA A 437 -9.09 2.60 19.51
N ALA A 438 -7.96 1.96 19.85
CA ALA A 438 -6.66 2.60 19.94
C ALA A 438 -6.17 3.11 18.58
N GLY A 439 -6.19 2.26 17.54
CA GLY A 439 -5.69 2.59 16.22
C GLY A 439 -6.46 3.74 15.57
N VAL A 440 -7.78 3.61 15.52
CA VAL A 440 -8.67 4.65 14.97
C VAL A 440 -8.68 5.87 15.89
N GLY A 441 -8.78 5.67 17.22
CA GLY A 441 -8.87 6.75 18.20
C GLY A 441 -7.65 7.65 18.21
N ILE A 442 -6.43 7.09 18.31
CA ILE A 442 -5.19 7.87 18.28
C ILE A 442 -5.10 8.69 16.99
N THR A 443 -5.38 8.05 15.85
CA THR A 443 -5.25 8.71 14.55
C THR A 443 -6.30 9.82 14.37
N VAL A 444 -7.56 9.53 14.66
CA VAL A 444 -8.66 10.50 14.48
C VAL A 444 -8.58 11.63 15.50
N LEU A 445 -8.33 11.33 16.78
CA LEU A 445 -8.19 12.37 17.79
C LEU A 445 -7.00 13.30 17.50
N ASN A 446 -5.91 12.74 16.95
CA ASN A 446 -4.77 13.57 16.55
C ASN A 446 -5.11 14.57 15.43
N LEU A 447 -6.09 14.29 14.57
CA LEU A 447 -6.55 15.25 13.55
C LEU A 447 -7.17 16.50 14.16
N PHE A 448 -7.85 16.36 15.29
CA PHE A 448 -8.54 17.47 15.94
C PHE A 448 -7.68 18.18 16.98
N PHE A 449 -6.91 17.42 17.75
CA PHE A 449 -6.18 17.95 18.91
C PHE A 449 -4.69 18.16 18.69
N HIS A 450 -4.12 17.63 17.61
CA HIS A 450 -2.71 17.79 17.22
C HIS A 450 -1.69 17.50 18.35
N PHE A 451 -2.00 16.54 19.25
CA PHE A 451 -1.13 16.18 20.37
C PHE A 451 0.18 15.53 19.91
N ILE A 452 0.23 14.95 18.70
CA ILE A 452 1.45 14.59 17.99
C ILE A 452 1.52 15.46 16.74
N ALA A 453 2.59 16.25 16.61
CA ALA A 453 2.73 17.24 15.54
C ALA A 453 2.62 16.64 14.12
N SER A 454 3.08 15.40 13.93
CA SER A 454 3.05 14.72 12.64
C SER A 454 1.96 13.63 12.61
N PRO A 455 0.99 13.67 11.69
CA PRO A 455 0.03 12.57 11.47
C PRO A 455 0.71 11.22 11.18
N ILE A 456 1.90 11.25 10.58
CA ILE A 456 2.72 10.08 10.28
C ILE A 456 3.23 9.44 11.59
N ASN A 457 3.76 10.25 12.50
CA ASN A 457 4.19 9.77 13.82
C ASN A 457 3.00 9.30 14.67
N ALA A 458 1.85 9.98 14.56
CA ALA A 458 0.63 9.53 15.22
C ALA A 458 0.20 8.13 14.73
N GLY A 459 0.31 7.87 13.43
CA GLY A 459 0.08 6.55 12.85
C GLY A 459 1.07 5.49 13.36
N ALA A 460 2.36 5.83 13.45
CA ALA A 460 3.36 4.93 14.02
C ALA A 460 3.06 4.59 15.49
N VAL A 461 2.70 5.60 16.30
CA VAL A 461 2.28 5.41 17.69
C VAL A 461 1.04 4.54 17.79
N ALA A 462 0.05 4.71 16.91
CA ALA A 462 -1.15 3.89 16.88
C ALA A 462 -0.83 2.40 16.64
N MET A 463 0.10 2.09 15.73
CA MET A 463 0.55 0.72 15.47
C MET A 463 1.26 0.10 16.68
N VAL A 464 2.20 0.84 17.29
CA VAL A 464 2.92 0.39 18.48
C VAL A 464 1.97 0.22 19.66
N ALA A 465 1.01 1.12 19.83
CA ALA A 465 -0.03 0.99 20.86
C ALA A 465 -0.85 -0.29 20.67
N GLY A 466 -1.26 -0.62 19.44
CA GLY A 466 -1.95 -1.88 19.14
C GLY A 466 -1.14 -3.11 19.55
N LEU A 467 0.18 -3.13 19.24
CA LEU A 467 1.07 -4.24 19.59
C LEU A 467 1.20 -4.44 21.11
N ILE A 468 1.02 -3.40 21.91
CA ILE A 468 1.04 -3.46 23.38
C ILE A 468 -0.35 -3.77 23.93
N VAL A 469 -1.38 -3.10 23.44
CA VAL A 469 -2.76 -3.20 23.94
C VAL A 469 -3.33 -4.61 23.75
N VAL A 470 -3.10 -5.24 22.58
CA VAL A 470 -3.65 -6.57 22.30
C VAL A 470 -3.17 -7.63 23.32
N PRO A 471 -1.87 -7.83 23.59
CA PRO A 471 -1.45 -8.81 24.57
C PRO A 471 -1.88 -8.44 26.00
N VAL A 472 -1.79 -7.17 26.40
CA VAL A 472 -2.21 -6.74 27.74
C VAL A 472 -3.69 -7.01 27.98
N VAL A 473 -4.58 -6.55 27.10
CA VAL A 473 -6.01 -6.76 27.25
C VAL A 473 -6.37 -8.24 27.11
N SER A 474 -5.66 -8.99 26.24
CA SER A 474 -5.90 -10.44 26.12
C SER A 474 -5.61 -11.22 27.40
N VAL A 475 -4.60 -10.82 28.17
CA VAL A 475 -4.30 -11.46 29.46
C VAL A 475 -5.37 -11.12 30.51
N LEU A 476 -5.91 -9.93 30.49
CA LEU A 476 -6.83 -9.38 31.49
C LEU A 476 -8.31 -9.74 31.23
N THR A 477 -8.65 -10.29 30.07
CA THR A 477 -10.05 -10.51 29.66
C THR A 477 -10.38 -11.98 29.41
N PRO A 478 -11.68 -12.37 29.48
CA PRO A 478 -12.11 -13.75 29.31
C PRO A 478 -11.68 -14.32 27.94
N LYS A 479 -11.12 -15.52 27.96
CA LYS A 479 -10.65 -16.22 26.76
C LYS A 479 -11.82 -16.72 25.91
N LEU A 480 -11.57 -16.92 24.63
CA LEU A 480 -12.49 -17.64 23.75
C LEU A 480 -12.62 -19.11 24.21
N LYS A 481 -13.71 -19.76 23.82
CA LYS A 481 -13.92 -21.20 24.10
C LYS A 481 -12.76 -21.99 23.51
N LYS A 482 -12.17 -22.87 24.35
CA LYS A 482 -10.96 -23.64 24.00
C LYS A 482 -11.17 -24.49 22.74
N ASP A 483 -12.30 -25.21 22.67
CA ASP A 483 -12.60 -26.10 21.54
C ASP A 483 -12.62 -25.38 20.21
N ARG A 484 -13.27 -24.19 20.15
CA ARG A 484 -13.26 -23.34 18.94
C ARG A 484 -11.87 -22.89 18.56
N VAL A 485 -11.06 -22.48 19.53
CA VAL A 485 -9.69 -22.00 19.26
C VAL A 485 -8.81 -23.15 18.79
N ASP A 486 -8.93 -24.32 19.38
CA ASP A 486 -8.17 -25.51 18.99
C ASP A 486 -8.57 -25.98 17.58
N GLU A 487 -9.86 -25.96 17.23
CA GLU A 487 -10.36 -26.24 15.89
C GLU A 487 -9.76 -25.28 14.85
N ILE A 488 -9.76 -23.97 15.11
CA ILE A 488 -9.18 -22.96 14.20
C ILE A 488 -7.67 -23.18 13.99
N PHE A 489 -6.94 -23.50 15.06
CA PHE A 489 -5.49 -23.69 14.99
C PHE A 489 -5.05 -25.07 14.48
N ALA A 490 -5.97 -26.04 14.41
CA ALA A 490 -5.72 -27.38 13.86
C ALA A 490 -5.21 -27.31 12.40
N CYS A 491 -5.58 -26.27 11.67
CA CYS A 491 -5.09 -26.04 10.31
C CYS A 491 -3.56 -26.00 10.16
N TYR A 492 -2.82 -25.72 11.22
CA TYR A 492 -1.36 -25.71 11.18
C TYR A 492 -0.73 -27.07 11.43
N ASP A 493 -1.48 -28.00 12.01
CA ASP A 493 -1.04 -29.37 12.36
C ASP A 493 -1.42 -30.39 11.26
N GLU A 494 -2.36 -30.04 10.37
CA GLU A 494 -2.78 -30.87 9.26
C GLU A 494 -1.68 -30.94 8.20
N LYS A 495 -1.00 -32.10 8.12
CA LYS A 495 -0.15 -32.45 6.98
C LYS A 495 -1.05 -32.99 5.86
N VAL A 496 -1.32 -32.17 4.85
CA VAL A 496 -1.93 -32.66 3.62
C VAL A 496 -0.91 -33.58 2.92
N THR A 497 -1.04 -34.88 3.08
CA THR A 497 -0.29 -35.86 2.31
C THR A 497 -0.88 -35.89 0.90
N ILE A 498 -0.34 -35.08 -0.01
CA ILE A 498 -0.68 -35.21 -1.42
C ILE A 498 -0.11 -36.53 -1.89
N THR A 499 -0.96 -37.55 -2.04
CA THR A 499 -0.59 -38.78 -2.72
C THR A 499 -0.25 -38.40 -4.15
N LYS A 500 1.04 -38.50 -4.54
CA LYS A 500 1.47 -38.31 -5.91
C LYS A 500 0.63 -39.27 -6.76
N LYS A 501 -0.24 -38.74 -7.64
CA LYS A 501 -0.89 -39.55 -8.66
C LYS A 501 0.24 -40.24 -9.42
N ARG A 502 0.32 -41.57 -9.33
CA ARG A 502 1.22 -42.36 -10.17
C ARG A 502 0.83 -42.07 -11.61
N SER A 503 1.82 -41.93 -12.48
CA SER A 503 1.63 -41.64 -13.89
C SER A 503 0.61 -42.58 -14.51
N LEU A 504 -0.14 -42.11 -15.52
CA LEU A 504 -1.16 -42.84 -16.27
C LEU A 504 -0.59 -44.10 -17.04
N GLU A 505 0.67 -44.41 -16.87
CA GLU A 505 1.35 -45.54 -17.53
C GLU A 505 1.31 -46.88 -16.74
N GLN A 506 0.54 -46.97 -15.67
CA GLN A 506 0.29 -48.21 -14.96
C GLN A 506 -1.20 -48.47 -14.79
N ASN A 507 -1.84 -48.78 -15.91
CA ASN A 507 -3.00 -49.66 -16.04
C ASN A 507 -2.90 -50.41 -17.34
#